data_f6be8ec2a4fcc54a0a6beedbaaae9997
#
_entry.id   f6be8ec2a4fcc54a0a6beedbaaae9997
#
_cell.length_a   1.000
_cell.length_b   1.000
_cell.length_c   1.000
_cell.angle_alpha   90.00
_cell.angle_beta   90.00
_cell.angle_gamma   90.00
#
_symmetry.space_group_name_H-M   'P 1'
#
loop_
_entity.id
_entity.type
_entity.pdbx_description
1 polymer ?
#
loop_
_entity_poly.entity_id
_entity_poly.type
_entity_poly.pdbx_seq_one_letter_code
_entity_poly.pdbx_strand_id
1 'polypeptide(L)'
;MSDEPIFEEEMGETELREEAMNWWQRGYQAQMRQQLDEAIEHYTRSIEIFPTAEAYTFRGWAKSLQGKLDEAIEECIKAIEVDPDYGNPYNDIGAYLIQKGDMRGAIPWLERAFDTNGYECPFYPRFNLGRVYEEFGDLLKAVNLYKEAYDLNPNYKQALLAFRRLQARLN
;
A
#
# COMPACT_ATOMS: atom_id res chain seq x y z
N MET A 1 17.81 42.29 35.42
CA MET A 1 16.85 41.63 34.52
C MET A 1 17.57 40.41 34.02
N SER A 2 17.26 39.28 34.58
CA SER A 2 17.86 37.98 34.23
C SER A 2 16.98 37.35 33.14
N ASP A 3 17.54 37.27 31.95
CA ASP A 3 16.97 36.47 30.85
C ASP A 3 17.18 35.00 31.26
N GLU A 4 16.14 34.39 31.81
CA GLU A 4 16.07 32.94 31.90
C GLU A 4 15.88 32.36 30.52
N PRO A 5 16.70 31.38 30.10
CA PRO A 5 16.47 30.73 28.84
C PRO A 5 15.14 29.95 28.91
N ILE A 6 14.23 30.23 27.97
CA ILE A 6 13.05 29.43 27.74
C ILE A 6 13.57 28.08 27.25
N PHE A 7 13.56 27.07 28.11
CA PHE A 7 13.74 25.68 27.67
C PHE A 7 12.50 25.32 26.87
N GLU A 8 12.62 25.33 25.56
CA GLU A 8 11.71 24.58 24.69
C GLU A 8 11.93 23.10 25.10
N GLU A 9 10.99 22.51 25.83
CA GLU A 9 10.98 21.07 26.07
C GLU A 9 10.91 20.41 24.68
N GLU A 10 11.99 19.75 24.26
CA GLU A 10 11.97 18.89 23.08
C GLU A 10 10.96 17.78 23.35
N MET A 11 9.95 17.68 22.46
CA MET A 11 8.96 16.61 22.54
C MET A 11 9.65 15.24 22.51
N GLY A 12 9.25 14.35 23.41
CA GLY A 12 9.75 12.99 23.45
C GLY A 12 9.33 12.18 22.20
N GLU A 13 10.07 11.14 21.87
CA GLU A 13 9.79 10.30 20.68
C GLU A 13 8.34 9.78 20.65
N THR A 14 7.77 9.43 21.81
CA THR A 14 6.39 8.96 21.92
C THR A 14 5.39 10.06 21.53
N GLU A 15 5.61 11.28 21.98
CA GLU A 15 4.76 12.44 21.66
C GLU A 15 4.82 12.79 20.17
N LEU A 16 6.02 12.72 19.56
CA LEU A 16 6.19 12.92 18.11
C LEU A 16 5.44 11.85 17.32
N ARG A 17 5.50 10.59 17.75
CA ARG A 17 4.75 9.49 17.11
C ARG A 17 3.24 9.71 17.20
N GLU A 18 2.73 10.13 18.35
CA GLU A 18 1.31 10.41 18.55
C GLU A 18 0.85 11.59 17.68
N GLU A 19 1.63 12.67 17.62
CA GLU A 19 1.31 13.81 16.78
C GLU A 19 1.33 13.42 15.28
N ALA A 20 2.34 12.68 14.82
CA ALA A 20 2.42 12.19 13.46
C ALA A 20 1.22 11.29 13.11
N MET A 21 0.80 10.40 14.03
CA MET A 21 -0.38 9.55 13.85
C MET A 21 -1.66 10.37 13.72
N ASN A 22 -1.81 11.45 14.49
CA ASN A 22 -2.96 12.35 14.38
C ASN A 22 -3.04 13.01 12.99
N TRP A 23 -1.89 13.42 12.43
CA TRP A 23 -1.83 13.96 11.08
C TRP A 23 -2.11 12.89 10.01
N TRP A 24 -1.58 11.67 10.19
CA TRP A 24 -1.89 10.55 9.31
C TRP A 24 -3.41 10.25 9.29
N GLN A 25 -4.08 10.23 10.46
CA GLN A 25 -5.52 10.00 10.54
C GLN A 25 -6.33 11.08 9.79
N ARG A 26 -5.91 12.35 9.89
CA ARG A 26 -6.53 13.43 9.11
C ARG A 26 -6.36 13.21 7.61
N GLY A 27 -5.16 12.80 7.19
CA GLY A 27 -4.89 12.42 5.81
C GLY A 27 -5.80 11.30 5.31
N TYR A 28 -5.95 10.25 6.11
CA TYR A 28 -6.85 9.14 5.80
C TYR A 28 -8.30 9.60 5.67
N GLN A 29 -8.78 10.45 6.57
CA GLN A 29 -10.15 11.00 6.49
C GLN A 29 -10.35 11.87 5.24
N ALA A 30 -9.40 12.72 4.90
CA ALA A 30 -9.43 13.53 3.68
C ALA A 30 -9.46 12.64 2.42
N GLN A 31 -8.62 11.61 2.39
CA GLN A 31 -8.57 10.64 1.28
C GLN A 31 -9.90 9.90 1.10
N MET A 32 -10.54 9.48 2.19
CA MET A 32 -11.87 8.83 2.13
C MET A 32 -12.96 9.77 1.60
N ARG A 33 -12.78 11.08 1.74
CA ARG A 33 -13.66 12.11 1.14
C ARG A 33 -13.23 12.50 -0.27
N GLN A 34 -12.21 11.85 -0.84
CA GLN A 34 -11.62 12.15 -2.14
C GLN A 34 -10.95 13.54 -2.24
N GLN A 35 -10.59 14.12 -1.12
CA GLN A 35 -9.84 15.37 -1.01
C GLN A 35 -8.33 15.04 -1.07
N LEU A 36 -7.85 14.63 -2.25
CA LEU A 36 -6.53 14.01 -2.38
C LEU A 36 -5.37 14.97 -2.09
N ASP A 37 -5.48 16.24 -2.47
CA ASP A 37 -4.45 17.24 -2.19
C ASP A 37 -4.32 17.48 -0.68
N GLU A 38 -5.44 17.64 0.02
CA GLU A 38 -5.49 17.79 1.47
C GLU A 38 -4.93 16.53 2.18
N ALA A 39 -5.26 15.34 1.67
CA ALA A 39 -4.71 14.10 2.20
C ALA A 39 -3.18 14.05 2.09
N ILE A 40 -2.63 14.43 0.93
CA ILE A 40 -1.18 14.48 0.68
C ILE A 40 -0.50 15.48 1.62
N GLU A 41 -1.10 16.66 1.85
CA GLU A 41 -0.59 17.64 2.81
C GLU A 41 -0.52 17.07 4.24
N HIS A 42 -1.59 16.42 4.69
CA HIS A 42 -1.63 15.81 6.02
C HIS A 42 -0.64 14.65 6.18
N TYR A 43 -0.50 13.76 5.19
CA TYR A 43 0.52 12.72 5.23
C TYR A 43 1.93 13.31 5.18
N THR A 44 2.15 14.38 4.44
CA THR A 44 3.43 15.08 4.41
C THR A 44 3.77 15.62 5.79
N ARG A 45 2.81 16.26 6.47
CA ARG A 45 3.01 16.75 7.83
C ARG A 45 3.30 15.62 8.83
N SER A 46 2.60 14.48 8.71
CA SER A 46 2.89 13.28 9.49
C SER A 46 4.35 12.83 9.33
N ILE A 47 4.82 12.74 8.09
CA ILE A 47 6.18 12.31 7.76
C ILE A 47 7.25 13.29 8.26
N GLU A 48 6.99 14.60 8.18
CA GLU A 48 7.90 15.62 8.69
C GLU A 48 8.09 15.55 10.20
N ILE A 49 7.04 15.17 10.95
CA ILE A 49 7.09 15.03 12.40
C ILE A 49 7.75 13.71 12.77
N PHE A 50 7.27 12.61 12.23
CA PHE A 50 7.81 11.27 12.47
C PHE A 50 7.59 10.37 11.26
N PRO A 51 8.65 10.03 10.49
CA PRO A 51 8.53 9.19 9.30
C PRO A 51 8.08 7.77 9.65
N THR A 52 6.99 7.30 9.03
CA THR A 52 6.50 5.92 9.16
C THR A 52 6.25 5.30 7.78
N ALA A 53 6.37 3.99 7.68
CA ALA A 53 6.10 3.26 6.44
C ALA A 53 4.64 3.43 6.00
N GLU A 54 3.72 3.47 6.95
CA GLU A 54 2.30 3.72 6.70
C GLU A 54 2.07 5.09 6.05
N ALA A 55 2.68 6.15 6.60
CA ALA A 55 2.46 7.50 6.09
C ALA A 55 2.99 7.67 4.67
N TYR A 56 4.15 7.11 4.35
CA TYR A 56 4.66 7.08 2.97
C TYR A 56 3.75 6.25 2.06
N THR A 57 3.32 5.06 2.46
CA THR A 57 2.45 4.19 1.66
C THR A 57 1.12 4.87 1.35
N PHE A 58 0.49 5.48 2.33
CA PHE A 58 -0.79 6.16 2.14
C PHE A 58 -0.66 7.44 1.30
N ARG A 59 0.44 8.18 1.45
CA ARG A 59 0.72 9.30 0.54
C ARG A 59 0.93 8.82 -0.90
N GLY A 60 1.61 7.70 -1.08
CA GLY A 60 1.73 7.03 -2.37
C GLY A 60 0.38 6.63 -2.94
N TRP A 61 -0.50 6.06 -2.12
CA TRP A 61 -1.86 5.72 -2.56
C TRP A 61 -2.65 6.96 -2.99
N ALA A 62 -2.61 8.06 -2.22
CA ALA A 62 -3.26 9.31 -2.63
C ALA A 62 -2.73 9.84 -3.97
N LYS A 63 -1.40 9.78 -4.20
CA LYS A 63 -0.78 10.14 -5.48
C LYS A 63 -1.21 9.21 -6.63
N SER A 64 -1.34 7.91 -6.38
CA SER A 64 -1.81 6.96 -7.40
C SER A 64 -3.24 7.25 -7.84
N LEU A 65 -4.11 7.67 -6.92
CA LEU A 65 -5.46 8.11 -7.23
C LEU A 65 -5.50 9.40 -8.08
N GLN A 66 -4.44 10.22 -8.02
CA GLN A 66 -4.23 11.35 -8.94
C GLN A 66 -3.64 10.93 -10.29
N GLY A 67 -3.37 9.64 -10.51
CA GLY A 67 -2.71 9.13 -11.72
C GLY A 67 -1.19 9.27 -11.73
N LYS A 68 -0.56 9.72 -10.63
CA LYS A 68 0.88 9.94 -10.50
C LYS A 68 1.58 8.63 -10.06
N LEU A 69 1.52 7.60 -10.91
CA LEU A 69 1.97 6.26 -10.56
C LEU A 69 3.47 6.15 -10.27
N ASP A 70 4.32 6.90 -10.98
CA ASP A 70 5.76 6.89 -10.72
C ASP A 70 6.09 7.48 -9.34
N GLU A 71 5.48 8.62 -9.00
CA GLU A 71 5.63 9.21 -7.67
C GLU A 71 5.08 8.29 -6.57
N ALA A 72 3.98 7.57 -6.83
CA ALA A 72 3.42 6.61 -5.89
C ALA A 72 4.38 5.45 -5.62
N ILE A 73 5.07 4.94 -6.66
CA ILE A 73 6.10 3.91 -6.52
C ILE A 73 7.28 4.43 -5.68
N GLU A 74 7.74 5.67 -5.92
CA GLU A 74 8.81 6.29 -5.13
C GLU A 74 8.44 6.40 -3.64
N GLU A 75 7.20 6.76 -3.33
CA GLU A 75 6.71 6.80 -1.95
C GLU A 75 6.72 5.39 -1.30
N CYS A 76 6.30 4.36 -2.03
CA CYS A 76 6.37 2.98 -1.55
C CYS A 76 7.81 2.51 -1.32
N ILE A 77 8.77 2.92 -2.15
CA ILE A 77 10.20 2.62 -1.94
C ILE A 77 10.69 3.26 -0.63
N LYS A 78 10.35 4.52 -0.36
CA LYS A 78 10.66 5.18 0.92
C LYS A 78 10.02 4.47 2.11
N ALA A 79 8.78 3.97 1.96
CA ALA A 79 8.14 3.18 3.00
C ALA A 79 8.94 1.91 3.32
N ILE A 80 9.43 1.21 2.31
CA ILE A 80 10.28 0.01 2.46
C ILE A 80 11.63 0.34 3.11
N GLU A 81 12.21 1.51 2.84
CA GLU A 81 13.43 1.97 3.49
C GLU A 81 13.22 2.23 4.99
N VAL A 82 12.03 2.69 5.38
CA VAL A 82 11.66 2.92 6.79
C VAL A 82 11.37 1.61 7.52
N ASP A 83 10.58 0.72 6.90
CA ASP A 83 10.24 -0.59 7.44
C ASP A 83 10.17 -1.64 6.33
N PRO A 84 11.24 -2.44 6.15
CA PRO A 84 11.30 -3.48 5.12
C PRO A 84 10.32 -4.65 5.34
N ASP A 85 9.78 -4.80 6.55
CA ASP A 85 8.84 -5.88 6.88
C ASP A 85 7.36 -5.44 6.73
N TYR A 86 7.11 -4.16 6.46
CA TYR A 86 5.76 -3.68 6.17
C TYR A 86 5.32 -4.09 4.76
N GLY A 87 4.34 -5.00 4.65
CA GLY A 87 3.98 -5.67 3.38
C GLY A 87 3.22 -4.82 2.36
N ASN A 88 2.50 -3.79 2.82
CA ASN A 88 1.62 -2.98 1.95
C ASN A 88 2.35 -2.35 0.76
N PRO A 89 3.50 -1.65 0.93
CA PRO A 89 4.15 -0.97 -0.18
C PRO A 89 4.63 -1.93 -1.28
N TYR A 90 4.99 -3.16 -0.96
CA TYR A 90 5.36 -4.16 -1.96
C TYR A 90 4.17 -4.53 -2.85
N ASN A 91 3.00 -4.80 -2.26
CA ASN A 91 1.78 -5.05 -3.02
C ASN A 91 1.39 -3.83 -3.87
N ASP A 92 1.51 -2.63 -3.33
CA ASP A 92 1.11 -1.40 -3.99
C ASP A 92 2.00 -1.09 -5.19
N ILE A 93 3.33 -1.28 -5.07
CA ILE A 93 4.26 -1.20 -6.22
C ILE A 93 3.82 -2.19 -7.31
N GLY A 94 3.55 -3.45 -6.94
CA GLY A 94 3.06 -4.45 -7.88
C GLY A 94 1.77 -4.01 -8.59
N ALA A 95 0.80 -3.48 -7.84
CA ALA A 95 -0.46 -2.98 -8.39
C ALA A 95 -0.26 -1.78 -9.32
N TYR A 96 0.63 -0.85 -8.99
CA TYR A 96 0.93 0.32 -9.83
C TYR A 96 1.67 -0.09 -11.11
N LEU A 97 2.59 -1.06 -11.05
CA LEU A 97 3.25 -1.60 -12.23
C LEU A 97 2.27 -2.30 -13.17
N ILE A 98 1.29 -3.04 -12.64
CA ILE A 98 0.19 -3.61 -13.42
C ILE A 98 -0.61 -2.49 -14.13
N GLN A 99 -0.93 -1.40 -13.43
CA GLN A 99 -1.63 -0.26 -14.02
C GLN A 99 -0.82 0.41 -15.13
N LYS A 100 0.50 0.42 -15.02
CA LYS A 100 1.44 0.92 -16.05
C LYS A 100 1.63 -0.05 -17.22
N GLY A 101 1.10 -1.28 -17.13
CA GLY A 101 1.27 -2.33 -18.14
C GLY A 101 2.54 -3.16 -17.96
N ASP A 102 3.34 -2.91 -16.93
CA ASP A 102 4.54 -3.70 -16.62
C ASP A 102 4.17 -4.91 -15.75
N MET A 103 3.52 -5.89 -16.39
CA MET A 103 3.11 -7.13 -15.74
C MET A 103 4.31 -7.94 -15.21
N ARG A 104 5.44 -7.94 -15.95
CA ARG A 104 6.62 -8.70 -15.55
C ARG A 104 7.33 -8.07 -14.38
N GLY A 105 7.47 -6.75 -14.38
CA GLY A 105 8.06 -5.99 -13.27
C GLY A 105 7.26 -6.11 -11.98
N ALA A 106 5.95 -6.33 -12.05
CA ALA A 106 5.09 -6.47 -10.87
C ALA A 106 5.35 -7.75 -10.07
N ILE A 107 5.75 -8.86 -10.74
CA ILE A 107 5.85 -10.19 -10.11
C ILE A 107 6.73 -10.20 -8.86
N PRO A 108 8.02 -9.78 -8.91
CA PRO A 108 8.89 -9.87 -7.75
C PRO A 108 8.42 -9.05 -6.55
N TRP A 109 7.74 -7.92 -6.79
CA TRP A 109 7.17 -7.10 -5.74
C TRP A 109 5.98 -7.78 -5.06
N LEU A 110 5.08 -8.37 -5.85
CA LEU A 110 3.94 -9.11 -5.32
C LEU A 110 4.36 -10.39 -4.57
N GLU A 111 5.39 -11.08 -5.06
CA GLU A 111 5.97 -12.23 -4.37
C GLU A 111 6.63 -11.80 -3.05
N ARG A 112 7.38 -10.70 -3.03
CA ARG A 112 7.98 -10.18 -1.81
C ARG A 112 6.96 -9.80 -0.75
N ALA A 113 5.78 -9.31 -1.14
CA ALA A 113 4.70 -9.02 -0.20
C ALA A 113 4.25 -10.24 0.62
N PHE A 114 4.44 -11.48 0.12
CA PHE A 114 4.12 -12.71 0.87
C PHE A 114 5.15 -13.03 1.95
N ASP A 115 6.39 -12.60 1.75
CA ASP A 115 7.51 -12.92 2.64
C ASP A 115 7.60 -11.96 3.84
N THR A 116 6.78 -10.90 3.84
CA THR A 116 6.76 -9.94 4.93
C THR A 116 6.03 -10.51 6.14
N ASN A 117 6.61 -10.35 7.32
CA ASN A 117 6.00 -10.82 8.55
C ASN A 117 4.77 -9.96 8.90
N GLY A 118 3.60 -10.61 9.01
CA GLY A 118 2.42 -9.94 9.52
C GLY A 118 1.66 -9.07 8.52
N TYR A 119 1.84 -9.26 7.21
CA TYR A 119 1.00 -8.57 6.23
C TYR A 119 -0.49 -8.92 6.42
N GLU A 120 -1.28 -7.93 6.85
CA GLU A 120 -2.68 -8.14 7.24
C GLU A 120 -3.60 -8.55 6.09
N CYS A 121 -3.21 -8.24 4.85
CA CYS A 121 -4.05 -8.44 3.66
C CYS A 121 -3.38 -9.31 2.59
N PRO A 122 -2.92 -10.55 2.93
CA PRO A 122 -2.16 -11.40 2.00
C PRO A 122 -2.96 -11.87 0.78
N PHE A 123 -4.25 -11.62 0.74
CA PHE A 123 -5.13 -11.92 -0.40
C PHE A 123 -4.94 -10.94 -1.56
N TYR A 124 -4.53 -9.69 -1.32
CA TYR A 124 -4.32 -8.71 -2.39
C TYR A 124 -3.19 -9.09 -3.34
N PRO A 125 -1.96 -9.42 -2.88
CA PRO A 125 -0.90 -9.80 -3.80
C PRO A 125 -1.21 -11.10 -4.56
N ARG A 126 -1.95 -12.06 -3.96
CA ARG A 126 -2.40 -13.26 -4.69
C ARG A 126 -3.37 -12.91 -5.80
N PHE A 127 -4.32 -12.05 -5.53
CA PHE A 127 -5.26 -11.57 -6.54
C PHE A 127 -4.52 -10.82 -7.66
N ASN A 128 -3.59 -9.95 -7.34
CA ASN A 128 -2.82 -9.20 -8.32
C ASN A 128 -1.92 -10.12 -9.17
N LEU A 129 -1.26 -11.12 -8.57
CA LEU A 129 -0.53 -12.14 -9.33
C LEU A 129 -1.47 -12.95 -10.23
N GLY A 130 -2.66 -13.27 -9.77
CA GLY A 130 -3.69 -13.91 -10.60
C GLY A 130 -3.98 -13.11 -11.86
N ARG A 131 -4.11 -11.78 -11.76
CA ARG A 131 -4.28 -10.87 -12.92
C ARG A 131 -3.09 -10.92 -13.87
N VAL A 132 -1.87 -10.94 -13.34
CA VAL A 132 -0.65 -11.01 -14.14
C VAL A 132 -0.59 -12.32 -14.94
N TYR A 133 -0.83 -13.45 -14.29
CA TYR A 133 -0.79 -14.75 -14.99
C TYR A 133 -1.97 -14.97 -15.92
N GLU A 134 -3.13 -14.39 -15.65
CA GLU A 134 -4.24 -14.36 -16.59
C GLU A 134 -3.87 -13.60 -17.89
N GLU A 135 -3.21 -12.45 -17.77
CA GLU A 135 -2.72 -11.67 -18.90
C GLU A 135 -1.67 -12.44 -19.72
N PHE A 136 -0.83 -13.23 -19.06
CA PHE A 136 0.13 -14.10 -19.76
C PHE A 136 -0.50 -15.36 -20.37
N GLY A 137 -1.80 -15.60 -20.15
CA GLY A 137 -2.49 -16.78 -20.64
C GLY A 137 -2.27 -18.05 -19.81
N ASP A 138 -1.54 -17.98 -18.69
CA ASP A 138 -1.41 -19.08 -17.73
C ASP A 138 -2.65 -19.15 -16.85
N LEU A 139 -3.74 -19.62 -17.46
CA LEU A 139 -5.06 -19.64 -16.83
C LEU A 139 -5.14 -20.61 -15.63
N LEU A 140 -4.34 -21.69 -15.64
CA LEU A 140 -4.29 -22.63 -14.52
C LEU A 140 -3.66 -21.99 -13.28
N LYS A 141 -2.57 -21.28 -13.46
CA LYS A 141 -1.92 -20.55 -12.36
C LYS A 141 -2.80 -19.39 -11.87
N ALA A 142 -3.40 -18.66 -12.79
CA ALA A 142 -4.30 -17.55 -12.46
C ALA A 142 -5.52 -18.02 -11.63
N VAL A 143 -6.20 -19.10 -12.03
CA VAL A 143 -7.38 -19.60 -11.31
C VAL A 143 -7.02 -20.07 -9.89
N ASN A 144 -5.86 -20.70 -9.72
CA ASN A 144 -5.37 -21.12 -8.39
C ASN A 144 -5.10 -19.91 -7.49
N LEU A 145 -4.43 -18.86 -8.00
CA LEU A 145 -4.14 -17.64 -7.27
C LEU A 145 -5.42 -16.88 -6.86
N TYR A 146 -6.40 -16.81 -7.74
CA TYR A 146 -7.70 -16.23 -7.40
C TYR A 146 -8.45 -17.03 -6.33
N LYS A 147 -8.35 -18.37 -6.40
CA LYS A 147 -8.90 -19.24 -5.37
C LYS A 147 -8.22 -19.02 -4.02
N GLU A 148 -6.88 -18.99 -3.98
CA GLU A 148 -6.12 -18.69 -2.77
C GLU A 148 -6.51 -17.32 -2.18
N ALA A 149 -6.63 -16.29 -3.01
CA ALA A 149 -7.07 -14.96 -2.56
C ALA A 149 -8.47 -15.00 -1.94
N TYR A 150 -9.40 -15.77 -2.52
CA TYR A 150 -10.73 -15.94 -1.98
C TYR A 150 -10.72 -16.77 -0.68
N ASP A 151 -9.94 -17.84 -0.61
CA ASP A 151 -9.83 -18.68 0.59
C ASP A 151 -9.26 -17.88 1.79
N LEU A 152 -8.34 -16.94 1.53
CA LEU A 152 -7.78 -16.03 2.54
C LEU A 152 -8.76 -14.96 3.01
N ASN A 153 -9.62 -14.48 2.12
CA ASN A 153 -10.66 -13.52 2.44
C ASN A 153 -11.94 -13.79 1.63
N PRO A 154 -12.89 -14.58 2.19
CA PRO A 154 -14.15 -14.87 1.51
C PRO A 154 -15.04 -13.64 1.23
N ASN A 155 -14.80 -12.52 1.91
CA ASN A 155 -15.51 -11.28 1.66
C ASN A 155 -14.94 -10.49 0.47
N TYR A 156 -13.77 -10.89 -0.06
CA TYR A 156 -13.17 -10.26 -1.23
C TYR A 156 -13.83 -10.79 -2.52
N LYS A 157 -15.01 -10.25 -2.82
CA LYS A 157 -15.87 -10.68 -3.94
C LYS A 157 -15.19 -10.68 -5.29
N GLN A 158 -14.23 -9.79 -5.51
CA GLN A 158 -13.48 -9.71 -6.77
C GLN A 158 -12.69 -11.00 -7.05
N ALA A 159 -12.07 -11.59 -6.03
CA ALA A 159 -11.36 -12.86 -6.17
C ALA A 159 -12.32 -14.01 -6.50
N LEU A 160 -13.47 -14.07 -5.84
CA LEU A 160 -14.49 -15.08 -6.14
C LEU A 160 -15.01 -14.98 -7.58
N LEU A 161 -15.29 -13.76 -8.05
CA LEU A 161 -15.78 -13.53 -9.40
C LEU A 161 -14.73 -13.92 -10.45
N ALA A 162 -13.47 -13.54 -10.24
CA ALA A 162 -12.36 -13.89 -11.13
C ALA A 162 -12.15 -15.41 -11.17
N PHE A 163 -12.12 -16.06 -9.98
CA PHE A 163 -12.02 -17.51 -9.85
C PHE A 163 -13.11 -18.23 -10.64
N ARG A 164 -14.39 -17.90 -10.40
CA ARG A 164 -15.53 -18.54 -11.07
C ARG A 164 -15.51 -18.33 -12.58
N ARG A 165 -15.18 -17.12 -13.03
CA ARG A 165 -15.09 -16.79 -14.45
C ARG A 165 -14.04 -17.63 -15.17
N LEU A 166 -12.83 -17.77 -14.57
CA LEU A 166 -11.78 -18.59 -15.20
C LEU A 166 -12.06 -20.08 -15.09
N GLN A 167 -12.60 -20.55 -13.97
CA GLN A 167 -12.99 -21.96 -13.81
C GLN A 167 -14.00 -22.38 -14.87
N ALA A 168 -14.98 -21.55 -15.19
CA ALA A 168 -15.96 -21.83 -16.24
C ALA A 168 -15.36 -21.86 -17.66
N ARG A 169 -14.19 -21.24 -17.89
CA ARG A 169 -13.47 -21.27 -19.18
C ARG A 169 -12.59 -22.51 -19.32
N LEU A 170 -12.23 -23.16 -18.22
CA LEU A 170 -11.33 -24.32 -18.18
C LEU A 170 -12.10 -25.66 -18.22
N ASN A 171 -13.40 -25.63 -17.95
CA ASN A 171 -14.33 -26.78 -18.04
C ASN A 171 -15.04 -26.82 -19.40
#